data_bf4c2f40bc5d301b04fc3798cf5aa2d4
#
_entry.id   bf4c2f40bc5d301b04fc3798cf5aa2d4
#
_cell.length_a   1.000
_cell.length_b   1.000
_cell.length_c   1.000
_cell.angle_alpha   90.00
_cell.angle_beta   90.00
_cell.angle_gamma   90.00
#
_symmetry.space_group_name_H-M   'P 1'
#
loop_
_entity.id
_entity.type
_entity.pdbx_description
1 polymer ?
#
loop_
_entity_poly.entity_id
_entity_poly.type
_entity_poly.pdbx_seq_one_letter_code
_entity_poly.pdbx_strand_id
1 'polypeptide(L)'
;AIDAYNFCKHHRLSEYDARLVSWLVNNHLLMSMTAQRKDISDPDELKAFAEIVGDQRRLDYLFCLTVADITATNPELWTSWRATLLRQLYHGTTDFLTLGLDSLPGRSAYIEETKADALALVRPSIRSPATTFWKQWSQEYFVSHSSDELAWHLETLIAAKPDETIIAIAANQTATDVGSTQVLVSTPNRVHLFADLTACFSDLGLSVLDAKLHTSEAGRSIDIFIVQHESTCQPVTDADDQERLLRGLEQAASGQYINQAGTRRIPRAHKYFNLPAKVMIRPDLEGRRTLIELVAPDRTGLLTTVGRVFAEFGLD
;
A
#
# COMPACT_ATOMS: atom_id res chain seq x y z
N ALA A 1 6.65 -21.09 -21.59
CA ALA A 1 7.39 -21.98 -20.68
C ALA A 1 8.01 -23.16 -21.41
N ILE A 2 7.22 -23.98 -22.13
CA ILE A 2 7.74 -25.17 -22.84
C ILE A 2 8.79 -24.80 -23.89
N ASP A 3 8.53 -23.79 -24.71
CA ASP A 3 9.48 -23.33 -25.73
C ASP A 3 10.77 -22.80 -25.13
N ALA A 4 10.68 -22.08 -23.99
CA ALA A 4 11.85 -21.59 -23.25
C ALA A 4 12.71 -22.77 -22.73
N TYR A 5 12.07 -23.80 -22.18
CA TYR A 5 12.78 -25.01 -21.77
C TYR A 5 13.51 -25.67 -22.95
N ASN A 6 12.80 -25.91 -24.07
CA ASN A 6 13.36 -26.53 -25.28
C ASN A 6 14.52 -25.71 -25.86
N PHE A 7 14.39 -24.38 -25.87
CA PHE A 7 15.46 -23.45 -26.25
C PHE A 7 16.70 -23.64 -25.39
N CYS A 8 16.53 -23.64 -24.05
CA CYS A 8 17.65 -23.85 -23.11
C CYS A 8 18.35 -25.20 -23.34
N LYS A 9 17.59 -26.28 -23.57
CA LYS A 9 18.15 -27.61 -23.85
C LYS A 9 18.89 -27.63 -25.20
N HIS A 10 18.37 -26.96 -26.23
CA HIS A 10 19.05 -26.83 -27.51
C HIS A 10 20.40 -26.10 -27.37
N HIS A 11 20.47 -25.10 -26.49
CA HIS A 11 21.69 -24.34 -26.17
C HIS A 11 22.55 -24.99 -25.08
N ARG A 12 22.30 -26.26 -24.74
CA ARG A 12 23.09 -27.08 -23.80
C ARG A 12 23.15 -26.53 -22.37
N LEU A 13 22.13 -25.77 -21.94
CA LEU A 13 21.99 -25.44 -20.53
C LEU A 13 21.72 -26.72 -19.72
N SER A 14 22.10 -26.67 -18.44
CA SER A 14 21.81 -27.76 -17.51
C SER A 14 20.29 -27.99 -17.39
N GLU A 15 19.89 -29.18 -16.99
CA GLU A 15 18.47 -29.49 -16.74
C GLU A 15 17.89 -28.55 -15.70
N TYR A 16 18.67 -28.22 -14.66
CA TYR A 16 18.28 -27.32 -13.60
C TYR A 16 18.03 -25.91 -14.12
N ASP A 17 18.96 -25.37 -14.93
CA ASP A 17 18.83 -24.00 -15.47
C ASP A 17 17.68 -23.92 -16.49
N ALA A 18 17.49 -24.95 -17.31
CA ALA A 18 16.38 -25.02 -18.27
C ALA A 18 15.01 -24.99 -17.56
N ARG A 19 14.89 -25.70 -16.44
CA ARG A 19 13.67 -25.68 -15.60
C ARG A 19 13.48 -24.32 -14.92
N LEU A 20 14.54 -23.70 -14.41
CA LEU A 20 14.49 -22.37 -13.80
C LEU A 20 14.01 -21.33 -14.81
N VAL A 21 14.59 -21.31 -16.03
CA VAL A 21 14.15 -20.38 -17.08
C VAL A 21 12.69 -20.61 -17.47
N SER A 22 12.29 -21.88 -17.61
CA SER A 22 10.90 -22.23 -17.91
C SER A 22 9.93 -21.76 -16.83
N TRP A 23 10.30 -21.90 -15.55
CA TRP A 23 9.53 -21.43 -14.42
C TRP A 23 9.43 -19.90 -14.39
N LEU A 24 10.54 -19.19 -14.63
CA LEU A 24 10.58 -17.73 -14.72
C LEU A 24 9.67 -17.21 -15.84
N VAL A 25 9.71 -17.79 -17.02
CA VAL A 25 8.82 -17.40 -18.12
C VAL A 25 7.35 -17.63 -17.78
N ASN A 26 7.03 -18.70 -17.04
CA ASN A 26 5.66 -18.98 -16.61
C ASN A 26 5.17 -18.00 -15.54
N ASN A 27 6.06 -17.49 -14.70
CA ASN A 27 5.74 -16.69 -13.53
C ASN A 27 6.24 -15.24 -13.60
N HIS A 28 6.66 -14.74 -14.80
CA HIS A 28 7.30 -13.42 -14.92
C HIS A 28 6.43 -12.26 -14.41
N LEU A 29 5.10 -12.38 -14.46
CA LEU A 29 4.18 -11.37 -13.93
C LEU A 29 3.83 -11.57 -12.45
N LEU A 30 4.21 -12.70 -11.84
CA LEU A 30 3.77 -13.06 -10.48
C LEU A 30 4.14 -11.98 -9.47
N MET A 31 5.40 -11.56 -9.46
CA MET A 31 5.91 -10.59 -8.49
C MET A 31 5.28 -9.20 -8.67
N SER A 32 5.19 -8.72 -9.91
CA SER A 32 4.57 -7.42 -10.20
C SER A 32 3.08 -7.39 -9.88
N MET A 33 2.37 -8.49 -10.15
CA MET A 33 0.95 -8.61 -9.82
C MET A 33 0.72 -8.69 -8.30
N THR A 34 1.54 -9.43 -7.57
CA THR A 34 1.45 -9.53 -6.11
C THR A 34 1.72 -8.16 -5.48
N ALA A 35 2.82 -7.51 -5.83
CA ALA A 35 3.20 -6.22 -5.27
C ALA A 35 2.18 -5.09 -5.54
N GLN A 36 1.44 -5.15 -6.66
CA GLN A 36 0.50 -4.09 -7.03
C GLN A 36 -0.95 -4.36 -6.64
N ARG A 37 -1.32 -5.60 -6.31
CA ARG A 37 -2.73 -6.00 -6.14
C ARG A 37 -3.03 -6.63 -4.80
N LYS A 38 -2.01 -6.89 -3.99
CA LYS A 38 -2.15 -7.56 -2.70
C LYS A 38 -1.54 -6.70 -1.60
N ASP A 39 -2.05 -6.86 -0.41
CA ASP A 39 -1.44 -6.26 0.77
C ASP A 39 -0.18 -7.05 1.14
N ILE A 40 0.97 -6.54 0.68
CA ILE A 40 2.28 -7.15 0.94
C ILE A 40 2.75 -6.98 2.39
N SER A 41 2.01 -6.24 3.23
CA SER A 41 2.22 -6.18 4.66
C SER A 41 1.52 -7.32 5.40
N ASP A 42 0.58 -8.03 4.73
CA ASP A 42 -0.09 -9.19 5.32
C ASP A 42 0.82 -10.42 5.26
N PRO A 43 1.21 -11.01 6.41
CA PRO A 43 2.04 -12.22 6.46
C PRO A 43 1.48 -13.41 5.68
N ASP A 44 0.14 -13.54 5.59
CA ASP A 44 -0.49 -14.64 4.87
C ASP A 44 -0.33 -14.50 3.36
N GLU A 45 -0.36 -13.26 2.84
CA GLU A 45 -0.08 -12.98 1.43
C GLU A 45 1.40 -13.17 1.10
N LEU A 46 2.31 -12.76 2.00
CA LEU A 46 3.73 -13.04 1.86
C LEU A 46 4.02 -14.54 1.88
N LYS A 47 3.39 -15.29 2.80
CA LYS A 47 3.51 -16.74 2.88
C LYS A 47 3.03 -17.41 1.59
N ALA A 48 1.86 -17.06 1.10
CA ALA A 48 1.32 -17.61 -0.15
C ALA A 48 2.23 -17.34 -1.35
N PHE A 49 2.83 -16.14 -1.41
CA PHE A 49 3.80 -15.81 -2.44
C PHE A 49 5.11 -16.62 -2.28
N ALA A 50 5.64 -16.74 -1.05
CA ALA A 50 6.85 -17.52 -0.75
C ALA A 50 6.67 -19.02 -1.09
N GLU A 51 5.49 -19.59 -0.83
CA GLU A 51 5.17 -20.98 -1.21
C GLU A 51 5.22 -21.20 -2.72
N ILE A 52 4.74 -20.24 -3.53
CA ILE A 52 4.81 -20.31 -5.00
C ILE A 52 6.26 -20.18 -5.49
N VAL A 53 7.02 -19.27 -4.89
CA VAL A 53 8.44 -19.03 -5.25
C VAL A 53 9.30 -20.21 -4.86
N GLY A 54 9.17 -20.70 -3.64
CA GLY A 54 9.74 -21.94 -3.11
C GLY A 54 11.19 -21.85 -2.65
N ASP A 55 12.05 -21.03 -3.27
CA ASP A 55 13.45 -20.86 -2.87
C ASP A 55 14.02 -19.48 -3.20
N GLN A 56 15.10 -19.09 -2.48
CA GLN A 56 15.75 -17.78 -2.63
C GLN A 56 16.27 -17.55 -4.05
N ARG A 57 16.80 -18.57 -4.72
CA ARG A 57 17.33 -18.41 -6.07
C ARG A 57 16.25 -18.03 -7.07
N ARG A 58 15.08 -18.66 -6.99
CA ARG A 58 13.92 -18.28 -7.81
C ARG A 58 13.46 -16.86 -7.52
N LEU A 59 13.44 -16.47 -6.25
CA LEU A 59 13.10 -15.11 -5.82
C LEU A 59 14.06 -14.09 -6.44
N ASP A 60 15.38 -14.32 -6.36
CA ASP A 60 16.39 -13.41 -6.89
C ASP A 60 16.24 -13.21 -8.40
N TYR A 61 16.12 -14.31 -9.15
CA TYR A 61 15.91 -14.22 -10.59
C TYR A 61 14.56 -13.61 -10.98
N LEU A 62 13.51 -13.90 -10.24
CA LEU A 62 12.19 -13.32 -10.47
C LEU A 62 12.19 -11.80 -10.23
N PHE A 63 12.86 -11.34 -9.17
CA PHE A 63 13.03 -9.92 -8.89
C PHE A 63 13.78 -9.22 -10.04
N CYS A 64 14.96 -9.74 -10.43
CA CYS A 64 15.74 -9.18 -11.52
C CYS A 64 14.95 -9.15 -12.84
N LEU A 65 14.24 -10.24 -13.16
CA LEU A 65 13.41 -10.33 -14.37
C LEU A 65 12.27 -9.31 -14.34
N THR A 66 11.60 -9.16 -13.20
CA THR A 66 10.48 -8.21 -13.05
C THR A 66 10.95 -6.77 -13.23
N VAL A 67 12.09 -6.41 -12.63
CA VAL A 67 12.69 -5.08 -12.81
C VAL A 67 13.07 -4.84 -14.28
N ALA A 68 13.72 -5.80 -14.92
CA ALA A 68 14.12 -5.71 -16.31
C ALA A 68 12.93 -5.61 -17.26
N ASP A 69 11.89 -6.41 -17.04
CA ASP A 69 10.67 -6.43 -17.85
C ASP A 69 9.93 -5.09 -17.79
N ILE A 70 9.70 -4.55 -16.58
CA ILE A 70 9.04 -3.26 -16.39
C ILE A 70 9.84 -2.14 -17.07
N THR A 71 11.17 -2.08 -16.83
CA THR A 71 12.02 -1.01 -17.34
C THR A 71 12.22 -1.06 -18.85
N ALA A 72 12.23 -2.26 -19.43
CA ALA A 72 12.38 -2.45 -20.88
C ALA A 72 11.06 -2.23 -21.64
N THR A 73 9.94 -2.58 -21.04
CA THR A 73 8.61 -2.45 -21.67
C THR A 73 8.14 -1.00 -21.68
N ASN A 74 8.20 -0.32 -20.57
CA ASN A 74 7.91 1.11 -20.44
C ASN A 74 8.66 1.71 -19.24
N PRO A 75 9.76 2.46 -19.48
CA PRO A 75 10.54 3.09 -18.41
C PRO A 75 9.73 4.04 -17.51
N GLU A 76 8.66 4.66 -18.01
CA GLU A 76 7.80 5.56 -17.23
C GLU A 76 7.00 4.80 -16.16
N LEU A 77 6.82 3.49 -16.34
CA LEU A 77 6.19 2.62 -15.34
C LEU A 77 7.11 2.30 -14.16
N TRP A 78 8.43 2.50 -14.30
CA TRP A 78 9.38 2.31 -13.22
C TRP A 78 9.42 3.54 -12.33
N THR A 79 8.49 3.63 -11.38
CA THR A 79 8.48 4.68 -10.37
C THR A 79 9.21 4.23 -9.11
N SER A 80 9.65 5.18 -8.30
CA SER A 80 10.26 4.90 -6.99
C SER A 80 9.31 4.12 -6.08
N TRP A 81 8.00 4.42 -6.13
CA TRP A 81 6.97 3.67 -5.41
C TRP A 81 6.94 2.19 -5.81
N ARG A 82 6.89 1.88 -7.10
CA ARG A 82 6.94 0.48 -7.56
C ARG A 82 8.22 -0.22 -7.15
N ALA A 83 9.35 0.48 -7.23
CA ALA A 83 10.62 -0.04 -6.76
C ALA A 83 10.59 -0.38 -5.27
N THR A 84 9.94 0.45 -4.45
CA THR A 84 9.76 0.22 -3.01
C THR A 84 8.87 -1.00 -2.75
N LEU A 85 7.70 -1.09 -3.38
CA LEU A 85 6.81 -2.25 -3.23
C LEU A 85 7.51 -3.58 -3.60
N LEU A 86 8.24 -3.60 -4.73
CA LEU A 86 8.96 -4.80 -5.16
C LEU A 86 10.07 -5.18 -4.17
N ARG A 87 10.79 -4.20 -3.59
CA ARG A 87 11.80 -4.47 -2.56
C ARG A 87 11.17 -4.98 -1.26
N GLN A 88 10.07 -4.39 -0.81
CA GLN A 88 9.35 -4.85 0.38
C GLN A 88 8.89 -6.30 0.20
N LEU A 89 8.27 -6.62 -0.94
CA LEU A 89 7.87 -8.01 -1.25
C LEU A 89 9.08 -8.95 -1.30
N TYR A 90 10.21 -8.51 -1.90
CA TYR A 90 11.43 -9.30 -1.97
C TYR A 90 11.99 -9.59 -0.57
N HIS A 91 12.17 -8.56 0.26
CA HIS A 91 12.73 -8.71 1.61
C HIS A 91 11.81 -9.54 2.52
N GLY A 92 10.50 -9.22 2.56
CA GLY A 92 9.54 -9.99 3.33
C GLY A 92 9.53 -11.48 2.92
N THR A 93 9.61 -11.76 1.61
CA THR A 93 9.69 -13.15 1.12
C THR A 93 11.01 -13.82 1.48
N THR A 94 12.14 -13.08 1.45
CA THR A 94 13.45 -13.60 1.86
C THR A 94 13.43 -14.04 3.33
N ASP A 95 12.80 -13.26 4.20
CA ASP A 95 12.65 -13.60 5.61
C ASP A 95 11.85 -14.89 5.78
N PHE A 96 10.74 -15.03 5.04
CA PHE A 96 9.95 -16.27 5.01
C PHE A 96 10.76 -17.48 4.54
N LEU A 97 11.51 -17.36 3.48
CA LEU A 97 12.31 -18.47 2.93
C LEU A 97 13.49 -18.84 3.83
N THR A 98 14.04 -17.87 4.57
CA THR A 98 15.19 -18.07 5.46
C THR A 98 14.77 -18.73 6.78
N LEU A 99 13.66 -18.30 7.37
CA LEU A 99 13.15 -18.79 8.64
C LEU A 99 12.43 -20.14 8.51
N GLY A 100 12.04 -20.51 7.30
CA GLY A 100 11.23 -21.69 6.99
C GLY A 100 9.73 -21.44 7.15
N LEU A 101 8.94 -21.96 6.21
CA LEU A 101 7.50 -21.73 6.12
C LEU A 101 6.72 -22.18 7.38
N ASP A 102 7.26 -23.15 8.13
CA ASP A 102 6.67 -23.67 9.37
C ASP A 102 7.17 -22.97 10.64
N SER A 103 8.19 -22.09 10.53
CA SER A 103 8.88 -21.47 11.67
C SER A 103 8.40 -20.06 11.96
N LEU A 104 7.49 -19.52 11.14
CA LEU A 104 6.99 -18.17 11.33
C LEU A 104 6.09 -18.12 12.56
N PRO A 105 6.31 -17.09 13.39
CA PRO A 105 5.38 -16.81 14.45
C PRO A 105 3.99 -16.64 13.83
N GLY A 106 3.00 -17.32 14.36
CA GLY A 106 1.61 -17.11 13.96
C GLY A 106 1.29 -15.60 14.05
N ARG A 107 0.30 -15.12 13.30
CA ARG A 107 -0.13 -13.71 13.25
C ARG A 107 -0.06 -12.97 14.59
N SER A 108 -0.43 -13.65 15.69
CA SER A 108 -0.37 -13.08 17.05
C SER A 108 1.05 -12.79 17.51
N ALA A 109 2.00 -13.67 17.24
CA ALA A 109 3.40 -13.48 17.64
C ALA A 109 4.06 -12.37 16.78
N TYR A 110 3.76 -12.33 15.49
CA TYR A 110 4.19 -11.22 14.60
C TYR A 110 3.70 -9.87 15.13
N ILE A 111 2.42 -9.77 15.50
CA ILE A 111 1.85 -8.53 16.06
C ILE A 111 2.57 -8.12 17.35
N GLU A 112 2.83 -9.05 18.25
CA GLU A 112 3.53 -8.72 19.52
C GLU A 112 4.99 -8.34 19.31
N GLU A 113 5.68 -8.95 18.35
CA GLU A 113 7.03 -8.56 17.94
C GLU A 113 7.05 -7.15 17.33
N THR A 114 6.18 -6.88 16.35
CA THR A 114 6.05 -5.54 15.72
C THR A 114 5.74 -4.45 16.76
N LYS A 115 4.86 -4.74 17.74
CA LYS A 115 4.57 -3.83 18.84
C LYS A 115 5.79 -3.60 19.74
N ALA A 116 6.53 -4.67 20.08
CA ALA A 116 7.73 -4.55 20.91
C ALA A 116 8.80 -3.70 20.24
N ASP A 117 9.02 -3.91 18.95
CA ASP A 117 9.96 -3.13 18.15
C ASP A 117 9.53 -1.66 18.04
N ALA A 118 8.25 -1.39 17.80
CA ALA A 118 7.71 -0.04 17.79
C ALA A 118 7.92 0.68 19.15
N LEU A 119 7.71 -0.03 20.27
CA LEU A 119 7.96 0.53 21.61
C LEU A 119 9.45 0.79 21.87
N ALA A 120 10.37 0.05 21.23
CA ALA A 120 11.80 0.33 21.34
C ALA A 120 12.18 1.65 20.63
N LEU A 121 11.49 2.01 19.55
CA LEU A 121 11.74 3.21 18.75
C LEU A 121 11.19 4.50 19.38
N VAL A 122 10.11 4.44 20.18
CA VAL A 122 9.49 5.62 20.76
C VAL A 122 10.17 6.08 22.06
N ARG A 123 9.97 7.35 22.41
CA ARG A 123 10.42 7.93 23.67
C ARG A 123 9.87 7.16 24.88
N PRO A 124 10.65 6.98 25.97
CA PRO A 124 10.21 6.22 27.16
C PRO A 124 8.86 6.69 27.75
N SER A 125 8.57 7.99 27.68
CA SER A 125 7.32 8.57 28.18
C SER A 125 6.06 8.09 27.44
N ILE A 126 6.21 7.62 26.20
CA ILE A 126 5.10 7.16 25.35
C ILE A 126 4.80 5.67 25.58
N ARG A 127 5.76 4.88 26.04
CA ARG A 127 5.63 3.42 26.17
C ARG A 127 4.46 2.98 27.06
N SER A 128 4.26 3.63 28.19
CA SER A 128 3.17 3.28 29.11
C SER A 128 1.78 3.61 28.52
N PRO A 129 1.51 4.83 28.01
CA PRO A 129 0.23 5.14 27.38
C PRO A 129 -0.01 4.40 26.06
N ALA A 130 1.02 3.95 25.34
CA ALA A 130 0.89 3.18 24.09
C ALA A 130 0.05 1.92 24.27
N THR A 131 0.22 1.20 25.37
CA THR A 131 -0.54 -0.04 25.63
C THR A 131 -2.04 0.25 25.74
N THR A 132 -2.44 1.39 26.29
CA THR A 132 -3.85 1.79 26.37
C THR A 132 -4.37 2.26 25.01
N PHE A 133 -3.56 3.03 24.28
CA PHE A 133 -3.87 3.48 22.93
C PHE A 133 -4.11 2.30 21.99
N TRP A 134 -3.28 1.25 22.05
CA TRP A 134 -3.37 0.10 21.16
C TRP A 134 -4.55 -0.85 21.44
N LYS A 135 -5.13 -0.83 22.63
CA LYS A 135 -6.27 -1.71 22.99
C LYS A 135 -7.52 -1.47 22.16
N GLN A 136 -7.67 -0.28 21.57
CA GLN A 136 -8.85 0.09 20.78
C GLN A 136 -8.74 -0.26 19.29
N TRP A 137 -7.60 -0.80 18.84
CA TRP A 137 -7.33 -1.09 17.44
C TRP A 137 -7.39 -2.59 17.16
N SER A 138 -7.92 -2.93 15.99
CA SER A 138 -8.00 -4.32 15.53
C SER A 138 -6.62 -4.91 15.20
N GLN A 139 -6.55 -6.22 15.03
CA GLN A 139 -5.30 -6.90 14.62
C GLN A 139 -4.83 -6.44 13.23
N GLU A 140 -5.76 -6.10 12.35
CA GLU A 140 -5.47 -5.58 10.99
C GLU A 140 -4.61 -4.32 11.03
N TYR A 141 -4.85 -3.44 11.99
CA TYR A 141 -4.04 -2.24 12.17
C TYR A 141 -2.56 -2.58 12.40
N PHE A 142 -2.26 -3.58 13.20
CA PHE A 142 -0.87 -3.96 13.50
C PHE A 142 -0.21 -4.76 12.38
N VAL A 143 -0.98 -5.54 11.64
CA VAL A 143 -0.45 -6.34 10.52
C VAL A 143 -0.14 -5.45 9.31
N SER A 144 -0.94 -4.41 9.09
CA SER A 144 -0.78 -3.54 7.92
C SER A 144 0.29 -2.45 8.08
N HIS A 145 0.92 -2.34 9.26
CA HIS A 145 1.92 -1.30 9.53
C HIS A 145 3.22 -1.88 10.07
N SER A 146 4.36 -1.32 9.63
CA SER A 146 5.67 -1.64 10.17
C SER A 146 5.87 -1.08 11.59
N SER A 147 6.91 -1.54 12.28
CA SER A 147 7.27 -1.02 13.61
C SER A 147 7.59 0.49 13.58
N ASP A 148 8.25 0.97 12.51
CA ASP A 148 8.54 2.40 12.32
C ASP A 148 7.25 3.22 12.14
N GLU A 149 6.31 2.72 11.33
CA GLU A 149 5.01 3.37 11.14
C GLU A 149 4.22 3.41 12.45
N LEU A 150 4.14 2.29 13.19
CA LEU A 150 3.47 2.25 14.49
C LEU A 150 4.11 3.20 15.51
N ALA A 151 5.44 3.32 15.50
CA ALA A 151 6.14 4.28 16.36
C ALA A 151 5.81 5.72 16.00
N TRP A 152 5.79 6.05 14.71
CA TRP A 152 5.39 7.37 14.22
C TRP A 152 3.93 7.70 14.56
N HIS A 153 3.01 6.73 14.41
CA HIS A 153 1.60 6.90 14.81
C HIS A 153 1.48 7.20 16.32
N LEU A 154 2.21 6.48 17.17
CA LEU A 154 2.22 6.74 18.61
C LEU A 154 2.74 8.14 18.92
N GLU A 155 3.88 8.53 18.36
CA GLU A 155 4.47 9.84 18.58
C GLU A 155 3.54 10.98 18.15
N THR A 156 2.78 10.76 17.08
CA THR A 156 1.85 11.73 16.51
C THR A 156 0.53 11.81 17.28
N LEU A 157 -0.01 10.67 17.72
CA LEU A 157 -1.40 10.58 18.18
C LEU A 157 -1.59 10.43 19.69
N ILE A 158 -0.55 10.05 20.45
CA ILE A 158 -0.70 9.69 21.86
C ILE A 158 -1.22 10.83 22.74
N ALA A 159 -0.97 12.07 22.36
CA ALA A 159 -1.41 13.28 23.05
C ALA A 159 -2.71 13.86 22.49
N ALA A 160 -3.27 13.29 21.41
CA ALA A 160 -4.46 13.79 20.76
C ALA A 160 -5.70 13.63 21.65
N LYS A 161 -6.55 14.64 21.65
CA LYS A 161 -7.85 14.59 22.34
C LYS A 161 -8.85 13.76 21.49
N PRO A 162 -9.91 13.20 22.10
CA PRO A 162 -10.88 12.37 21.38
C PRO A 162 -11.51 13.05 20.17
N ASP A 163 -11.84 14.33 20.25
CA ASP A 163 -12.52 15.09 19.20
C ASP A 163 -11.56 15.91 18.31
N GLU A 164 -10.25 15.78 18.52
CA GLU A 164 -9.25 16.54 17.79
C GLU A 164 -8.90 15.86 16.46
N THR A 165 -8.91 16.62 15.38
CA THR A 165 -8.37 16.19 14.10
C THR A 165 -6.86 16.39 14.08
N ILE A 166 -6.12 15.33 13.81
CA ILE A 166 -4.66 15.37 13.66
C ILE A 166 -4.33 15.00 12.21
N ILE A 167 -3.54 15.82 11.56
CA ILE A 167 -3.00 15.57 10.24
C ILE A 167 -1.49 15.70 10.31
N ALA A 168 -0.78 14.70 9.84
CA ALA A 168 0.67 14.69 9.82
C ALA A 168 1.20 14.18 8.48
N ILE A 169 2.29 14.78 8.04
CA ILE A 169 3.05 14.33 6.88
C ILE A 169 4.34 13.73 7.41
N ALA A 170 4.63 12.47 7.09
CA ALA A 170 5.88 11.85 7.47
C ALA A 170 7.00 12.52 6.67
N ALA A 171 8.02 13.02 7.39
CA ALA A 171 9.26 13.37 6.76
C ALA A 171 9.92 12.06 6.28
N ASN A 172 10.02 11.88 4.97
CA ASN A 172 10.66 10.71 4.35
C ASN A 172 12.09 10.56 4.85
N GLN A 173 12.29 9.78 5.90
CA GLN A 173 13.61 9.49 6.46
C GLN A 173 13.99 8.00 6.33
N THR A 174 13.10 7.15 5.88
CA THR A 174 13.45 5.75 5.62
C THR A 174 13.90 5.58 4.16
N ALA A 175 15.03 4.93 3.97
CA ALA A 175 15.63 4.66 2.66
C ALA A 175 14.72 3.83 1.71
N THR A 176 13.54 3.43 2.18
CA THR A 176 12.54 2.65 1.45
C THR A 176 11.49 3.52 0.73
N ASP A 177 11.24 4.76 1.16
CA ASP A 177 10.16 5.62 0.65
C ASP A 177 10.63 6.75 -0.28
N VAL A 178 11.66 6.50 -1.06
CA VAL A 178 12.11 7.48 -2.06
C VAL A 178 11.05 7.61 -3.15
N GLY A 179 10.31 8.71 -3.15
CA GLY A 179 9.41 9.09 -4.26
C GLY A 179 7.93 9.21 -3.93
N SER A 180 7.51 9.04 -2.68
CA SER A 180 6.14 9.26 -2.24
C SER A 180 6.10 10.00 -0.90
N THR A 181 4.92 10.50 -0.54
CA THR A 181 4.67 11.18 0.73
C THR A 181 3.64 10.38 1.51
N GLN A 182 3.95 10.08 2.75
CA GLN A 182 3.00 9.45 3.67
C GLN A 182 2.24 10.52 4.43
N VAL A 183 0.92 10.43 4.41
CA VAL A 183 0.00 11.35 5.08
C VAL A 183 -0.87 10.58 6.04
N LEU A 184 -0.85 10.98 7.31
CA LEU A 184 -1.71 10.46 8.36
C LEU A 184 -2.84 11.46 8.62
N VAL A 185 -4.07 10.98 8.62
CA VAL A 185 -5.26 11.72 9.06
C VAL A 185 -5.92 10.93 10.17
N SER A 186 -6.07 11.51 11.35
CA SER A 186 -6.81 10.91 12.45
C SER A 186 -7.87 11.86 12.96
N THR A 187 -9.13 11.44 12.90
CA THR A 187 -10.30 12.26 13.23
C THR A 187 -11.44 11.37 13.74
N PRO A 188 -12.48 11.90 14.42
CA PRO A 188 -13.72 11.14 14.60
C PRO A 188 -14.24 10.66 13.24
N ASN A 189 -14.55 9.36 13.14
CA ASN A 189 -15.04 8.79 11.88
C ASN A 189 -16.42 9.35 11.52
N ARG A 190 -16.69 9.55 10.24
CA ARG A 190 -17.94 10.03 9.71
C ARG A 190 -18.20 9.52 8.29
N VAL A 191 -19.45 9.47 7.92
CA VAL A 191 -19.87 9.14 6.55
C VAL A 191 -19.22 10.13 5.56
N HIS A 192 -18.78 9.64 4.43
CA HIS A 192 -18.07 10.36 3.36
C HIS A 192 -16.66 10.85 3.71
N LEU A 193 -16.07 10.47 4.86
CA LEU A 193 -14.71 10.92 5.22
C LEU A 193 -13.69 10.54 4.14
N PHE A 194 -13.64 9.28 3.74
CA PHE A 194 -12.73 8.79 2.70
C PHE A 194 -12.95 9.50 1.35
N ALA A 195 -14.21 9.71 0.96
CA ALA A 195 -14.53 10.40 -0.28
C ALA A 195 -14.04 11.86 -0.29
N ASP A 196 -14.19 12.56 0.84
CA ASP A 196 -13.76 13.96 0.96
C ASP A 196 -12.23 14.08 0.99
N LEU A 197 -11.54 13.17 1.71
CA LEU A 197 -10.07 13.13 1.74
C LEU A 197 -9.49 12.84 0.35
N THR A 198 -10.04 11.85 -0.36
CA THR A 198 -9.58 11.51 -1.71
C THR A 198 -9.92 12.60 -2.74
N ALA A 199 -11.01 13.34 -2.55
CA ALA A 199 -11.33 14.50 -3.35
C ALA A 199 -10.29 15.61 -3.17
N CYS A 200 -9.85 15.87 -1.94
CA CYS A 200 -8.80 16.84 -1.63
C CYS A 200 -7.48 16.49 -2.35
N PHE A 201 -7.01 15.25 -2.25
CA PHE A 201 -5.81 14.81 -2.98
C PHE A 201 -5.96 15.02 -4.49
N SER A 202 -7.08 14.61 -5.06
CA SER A 202 -7.36 14.78 -6.49
C SER A 202 -7.35 16.24 -6.92
N ASP A 203 -8.00 17.14 -6.17
CA ASP A 203 -8.06 18.58 -6.48
C ASP A 203 -6.68 19.26 -6.40
N LEU A 204 -5.79 18.75 -5.55
CA LEU A 204 -4.41 19.19 -5.43
C LEU A 204 -3.46 18.57 -6.46
N GLY A 205 -3.95 17.68 -7.33
CA GLY A 205 -3.14 17.01 -8.33
C GLY A 205 -2.24 15.93 -7.76
N LEU A 206 -2.69 15.27 -6.71
CA LEU A 206 -2.00 14.17 -6.08
C LEU A 206 -2.68 12.84 -6.43
N SER A 207 -1.88 11.87 -6.83
CA SER A 207 -2.30 10.47 -6.97
C SER A 207 -2.17 9.77 -5.63
N VAL A 208 -3.21 9.07 -5.20
CA VAL A 208 -3.16 8.14 -4.07
C VAL A 208 -2.69 6.79 -4.59
N LEU A 209 -1.54 6.32 -4.10
CA LEU A 209 -0.91 5.07 -4.49
C LEU A 209 -1.36 3.92 -3.61
N ASP A 210 -1.57 4.21 -2.32
CA ASP A 210 -2.04 3.27 -1.31
C ASP A 210 -2.85 4.02 -0.24
N ALA A 211 -3.80 3.32 0.37
CA ALA A 211 -4.59 3.84 1.47
C ALA A 211 -4.91 2.72 2.47
N LYS A 212 -4.57 2.95 3.74
CA LYS A 212 -4.87 2.05 4.85
C LYS A 212 -5.80 2.77 5.81
N LEU A 213 -7.01 2.24 5.96
CA LEU A 213 -8.08 2.88 6.72
C LEU A 213 -8.43 2.01 7.93
N HIS A 214 -8.37 2.59 9.12
CA HIS A 214 -8.68 1.89 10.36
C HIS A 214 -9.61 2.72 11.22
N THR A 215 -10.66 2.09 11.73
CA THR A 215 -11.56 2.72 12.69
C THR A 215 -11.45 2.00 14.03
N SER A 216 -11.20 2.75 15.10
CA SER A 216 -11.14 2.22 16.46
C SER A 216 -12.54 1.88 17.00
N GLU A 217 -12.59 1.05 18.04
CA GLU A 217 -13.86 0.76 18.75
C GLU A 217 -14.53 2.03 19.31
N ALA A 218 -13.77 3.08 19.58
CA ALA A 218 -14.27 4.37 20.04
C ALA A 218 -14.78 5.27 18.89
N GLY A 219 -14.76 4.81 17.63
CA GLY A 219 -15.22 5.58 16.48
C GLY A 219 -14.23 6.64 15.98
N ARG A 220 -12.93 6.52 16.32
CA ARG A 220 -11.88 7.36 15.76
C ARG A 220 -11.21 6.66 14.58
N SER A 221 -10.98 7.36 13.47
CA SER A 221 -10.21 6.83 12.35
C SER A 221 -8.72 7.13 12.48
N ILE A 222 -7.90 6.25 11.90
CA ILE A 222 -6.54 6.51 11.46
C ILE A 222 -6.47 6.08 10.00
N ASP A 223 -6.34 7.07 9.12
CA ASP A 223 -6.30 6.89 7.69
C ASP A 223 -4.90 7.27 7.19
N ILE A 224 -4.19 6.32 6.63
CA ILE A 224 -2.84 6.51 6.10
C ILE A 224 -2.92 6.48 4.58
N PHE A 225 -2.43 7.53 3.95
CA PHE A 225 -2.38 7.65 2.49
C PHE A 225 -0.93 7.77 2.04
N ILE A 226 -0.58 7.05 1.00
CA ILE A 226 0.66 7.22 0.26
C ILE A 226 0.34 7.98 -1.01
N VAL A 227 0.90 9.18 -1.15
CA VAL A 227 0.58 10.09 -2.25
C VAL A 227 1.83 10.58 -2.98
N GLN A 228 1.65 10.95 -4.24
CA GLN A 228 2.67 11.61 -5.06
C GLN A 228 2.02 12.62 -6.01
N HIS A 229 2.79 13.55 -6.54
CA HIS A 229 2.30 14.43 -7.62
C HIS A 229 1.95 13.61 -8.85
N GLU A 230 0.72 13.79 -9.39
CA GLU A 230 0.22 13.07 -10.57
C GLU A 230 1.09 13.31 -11.81
N SER A 231 1.59 14.53 -11.98
CA SER A 231 2.32 14.94 -13.19
C SER A 231 3.81 14.57 -13.18
N THR A 232 4.44 14.53 -11.99
CA THR A 232 5.90 14.36 -11.86
C THR A 232 6.28 13.04 -11.21
N CYS A 233 5.32 12.31 -10.62
CA CYS A 233 5.56 11.13 -9.79
C CYS A 233 6.57 11.39 -8.67
N GLN A 234 6.62 12.63 -8.15
CA GLN A 234 7.52 13.04 -7.07
C GLN A 234 6.76 13.24 -5.75
N PRO A 235 7.44 13.11 -4.60
CA PRO A 235 6.84 13.37 -3.31
C PRO A 235 6.49 14.85 -3.13
N VAL A 236 5.57 15.15 -2.21
CA VAL A 236 5.19 16.50 -1.80
C VAL A 236 6.24 17.04 -0.82
N THR A 237 7.27 17.70 -1.33
CA THR A 237 8.39 18.25 -0.52
C THR A 237 8.36 19.76 -0.41
N ASP A 238 7.67 20.44 -1.29
CA ASP A 238 7.53 21.90 -1.27
C ASP A 238 6.67 22.35 -0.09
N ALA A 239 7.11 23.38 0.65
CA ALA A 239 6.43 23.81 1.86
C ALA A 239 5.05 24.41 1.58
N ASP A 240 4.88 25.12 0.46
CA ASP A 240 3.60 25.72 0.09
C ASP A 240 2.59 24.64 -0.32
N ASP A 241 3.06 23.58 -1.00
CA ASP A 241 2.23 22.42 -1.37
C ASP A 241 1.84 21.61 -0.12
N GLN A 242 2.75 21.44 0.84
CA GLN A 242 2.43 20.79 2.11
C GLN A 242 1.41 21.60 2.92
N GLU A 243 1.56 22.93 3.00
CA GLU A 243 0.61 23.78 3.71
C GLU A 243 -0.78 23.76 3.04
N ARG A 244 -0.84 23.76 1.71
CA ARG A 244 -2.10 23.64 0.96
C ARG A 244 -2.75 22.28 1.21
N LEU A 245 -1.95 21.21 1.25
CA LEU A 245 -2.42 19.86 1.55
C LEU A 245 -3.00 19.78 2.97
N LEU A 246 -2.29 20.26 3.98
CA LEU A 246 -2.76 20.27 5.37
C LEU A 246 -4.08 21.00 5.52
N ARG A 247 -4.20 22.22 4.98
CA ARG A 247 -5.44 23.01 5.03
C ARG A 247 -6.61 22.31 4.31
N GLY A 248 -6.34 21.73 3.14
CA GLY A 248 -7.36 21.00 2.38
C GLY A 248 -7.88 19.77 3.14
N LEU A 249 -6.99 19.03 3.75
CA LEU A 249 -7.33 17.85 4.56
C LEU A 249 -8.08 18.21 5.86
N GLU A 250 -7.76 19.35 6.51
CA GLU A 250 -8.52 19.87 7.65
C GLU A 250 -9.98 20.17 7.28
N GLN A 251 -10.19 20.81 6.12
CA GLN A 251 -11.52 21.06 5.58
C GLN A 251 -12.23 19.75 5.22
N ALA A 252 -11.51 18.80 4.59
CA ALA A 252 -12.05 17.50 4.26
C ALA A 252 -12.45 16.72 5.51
N ALA A 253 -11.60 16.65 6.52
CA ALA A 253 -11.88 15.94 7.77
C ALA A 253 -13.08 16.55 8.54
N SER A 254 -13.25 17.87 8.49
CA SER A 254 -14.39 18.56 9.12
C SER A 254 -15.70 18.50 8.32
N GLY A 255 -15.71 17.90 7.12
CA GLY A 255 -16.89 17.86 6.24
C GLY A 255 -17.21 19.20 5.56
N GLN A 256 -16.28 20.15 5.58
CA GLN A 256 -16.44 21.46 4.95
C GLN A 256 -15.79 21.56 3.58
N TYR A 257 -15.23 20.46 3.08
CA TYR A 257 -14.54 20.43 1.80
C TYR A 257 -15.49 20.54 0.62
N ILE A 258 -15.26 21.56 -0.22
CA ILE A 258 -16.02 21.74 -1.45
C ILE A 258 -15.18 21.16 -2.61
N ASN A 259 -15.59 19.99 -3.05
CA ASN A 259 -14.93 19.30 -4.17
C ASN A 259 -14.99 20.13 -5.47
N GLN A 260 -13.84 20.44 -6.05
CA GLN A 260 -13.68 21.21 -7.29
C GLN A 260 -13.56 20.31 -8.54
N ALA A 261 -13.80 19.00 -8.41
CA ALA A 261 -13.60 18.01 -9.47
C ALA A 261 -14.36 18.30 -10.79
N GLY A 262 -15.34 19.22 -10.80
CA GLY A 262 -16.03 19.67 -12.01
C GLY A 262 -15.21 20.56 -12.93
N THR A 263 -14.06 21.08 -12.48
CA THR A 263 -13.28 22.09 -13.20
C THR A 263 -12.07 21.53 -13.95
N ARG A 264 -11.61 20.32 -13.62
CA ARG A 264 -10.45 19.70 -14.28
C ARG A 264 -10.85 19.01 -15.59
N ARG A 265 -10.23 19.44 -16.69
CA ARG A 265 -10.39 18.82 -18.01
C ARG A 265 -9.68 17.47 -18.03
N ILE A 266 -10.42 16.42 -18.34
CA ILE A 266 -9.87 15.07 -18.61
C ILE A 266 -8.88 15.19 -19.78
N PRO A 267 -7.61 14.74 -19.63
CA PRO A 267 -6.63 14.76 -20.71
C PRO A 267 -7.18 14.02 -21.95
N ARG A 268 -6.93 14.55 -23.14
CA ARG A 268 -7.44 13.97 -24.41
C ARG A 268 -7.01 12.51 -24.63
N ALA A 269 -5.84 12.14 -24.14
CA ALA A 269 -5.32 10.77 -24.24
C ALA A 269 -6.25 9.73 -23.58
N HIS A 270 -6.91 10.07 -22.48
CA HIS A 270 -7.84 9.16 -21.77
C HIS A 270 -9.18 8.93 -22.48
N LYS A 271 -9.52 9.75 -23.48
CA LYS A 271 -10.76 9.60 -24.26
C LYS A 271 -10.72 8.45 -25.29
N TYR A 272 -9.53 7.93 -25.61
CA TYR A 272 -9.37 6.90 -26.65
C TYR A 272 -9.31 5.49 -26.09
N PHE A 273 -9.12 5.31 -24.80
CA PHE A 273 -9.12 3.99 -24.15
C PHE A 273 -10.45 3.75 -23.42
N ASN A 274 -11.43 3.29 -24.16
CA ASN A 274 -12.76 2.96 -23.62
C ASN A 274 -12.79 1.51 -23.10
N LEU A 275 -11.92 1.19 -22.13
CA LEU A 275 -11.97 -0.10 -21.46
C LEU A 275 -13.12 -0.08 -20.45
N PRO A 276 -14.05 -1.04 -20.51
CA PRO A 276 -15.12 -1.14 -19.53
C PRO A 276 -14.53 -1.44 -18.15
N ALA A 277 -15.03 -0.75 -17.13
CA ALA A 277 -14.68 -1.08 -15.75
C ALA A 277 -15.14 -2.51 -15.42
N LYS A 278 -14.29 -3.27 -14.76
CA LYS A 278 -14.57 -4.61 -14.25
C LYS A 278 -14.46 -4.59 -12.74
N VAL A 279 -15.45 -5.16 -12.07
CA VAL A 279 -15.46 -5.32 -10.62
C VAL A 279 -15.54 -6.80 -10.33
N MET A 280 -14.66 -7.29 -9.47
CA MET A 280 -14.73 -8.64 -8.91
C MET A 280 -14.87 -8.52 -7.39
N ILE A 281 -15.79 -9.26 -6.82
CA ILE A 281 -16.05 -9.31 -5.38
C ILE A 281 -15.90 -10.75 -4.94
N ARG A 282 -15.02 -11.01 -3.97
CA ARG A 282 -14.79 -12.34 -3.43
C ARG A 282 -14.40 -12.27 -1.94
N PRO A 283 -14.68 -13.30 -1.14
CA PRO A 283 -14.08 -13.38 0.18
C PRO A 283 -12.56 -13.53 0.08
N ASP A 284 -11.84 -13.08 1.10
CA ASP A 284 -10.43 -13.44 1.26
C ASP A 284 -10.28 -14.95 1.55
N LEU A 285 -9.05 -15.45 1.60
CA LEU A 285 -8.76 -16.87 1.81
C LEU A 285 -9.31 -17.40 3.15
N GLU A 286 -9.45 -16.55 4.15
CA GLU A 286 -9.95 -16.90 5.48
C GLU A 286 -11.44 -16.56 5.67
N GLY A 287 -12.08 -15.94 4.69
CA GLY A 287 -13.49 -15.54 4.75
C GLY A 287 -13.79 -14.43 5.76
N ARG A 288 -12.75 -13.71 6.21
CA ARG A 288 -12.89 -12.63 7.20
C ARG A 288 -13.13 -11.27 6.57
N ARG A 289 -12.70 -11.09 5.33
CA ARG A 289 -12.77 -9.84 4.58
C ARG A 289 -13.43 -10.06 3.22
N THR A 290 -13.98 -9.01 2.66
CA THR A 290 -14.45 -9.00 1.28
C THR A 290 -13.41 -8.27 0.43
N LEU A 291 -12.81 -8.98 -0.52
CA LEU A 291 -11.91 -8.40 -1.49
C LEU A 291 -12.73 -7.84 -2.66
N ILE A 292 -12.60 -6.55 -2.91
CA ILE A 292 -13.20 -5.87 -4.06
C ILE A 292 -12.05 -5.45 -4.99
N GLU A 293 -11.97 -6.09 -6.15
CA GLU A 293 -11.00 -5.73 -7.18
C GLU A 293 -11.70 -4.90 -8.27
N LEU A 294 -11.27 -3.65 -8.42
CA LEU A 294 -11.75 -2.74 -9.47
C LEU A 294 -10.65 -2.57 -10.53
N VAL A 295 -10.92 -3.00 -11.74
CA VAL A 295 -10.07 -2.73 -12.91
C VAL A 295 -10.78 -1.71 -13.78
N ALA A 296 -10.25 -0.50 -13.82
CA ALA A 296 -10.80 0.62 -14.60
C ALA A 296 -9.67 1.47 -15.19
N PRO A 297 -9.91 2.21 -16.27
CA PRO A 297 -8.96 3.22 -16.72
C PRO A 297 -8.68 4.23 -15.61
N ASP A 298 -7.40 4.54 -15.42
CA ASP A 298 -7.01 5.56 -14.45
C ASP A 298 -7.58 6.91 -14.85
N ARG A 299 -8.21 7.59 -13.90
CA ARG A 299 -8.81 8.91 -14.09
C ARG A 299 -8.83 9.70 -12.79
N THR A 300 -8.63 10.98 -12.90
CA THR A 300 -8.76 11.91 -11.78
C THR A 300 -10.10 11.72 -11.06
N GLY A 301 -10.08 11.56 -9.74
CA GLY A 301 -11.27 11.38 -8.92
C GLY A 301 -11.88 9.96 -8.96
N LEU A 302 -11.17 8.95 -9.47
CA LEU A 302 -11.65 7.55 -9.44
C LEU A 302 -11.89 7.09 -7.99
N LEU A 303 -10.93 7.26 -7.09
CA LEU A 303 -11.08 6.90 -5.68
C LEU A 303 -12.17 7.69 -4.96
N THR A 304 -12.32 8.98 -5.27
CA THR A 304 -13.45 9.79 -4.77
C THR A 304 -14.80 9.21 -5.19
N THR A 305 -14.90 8.73 -6.42
CA THR A 305 -16.12 8.09 -6.93
C THR A 305 -16.37 6.77 -6.19
N VAL A 306 -15.34 5.96 -5.98
CA VAL A 306 -15.43 4.69 -5.22
C VAL A 306 -15.85 4.96 -3.78
N GLY A 307 -15.22 5.93 -3.10
CA GLY A 307 -15.58 6.31 -1.74
C GLY A 307 -17.03 6.77 -1.60
N ARG A 308 -17.54 7.54 -2.56
CA ARG A 308 -18.96 7.93 -2.57
C ARG A 308 -19.89 6.73 -2.70
N VAL A 309 -19.56 5.79 -3.57
CA VAL A 309 -20.34 4.55 -3.70
C VAL A 309 -20.30 3.76 -2.39
N PHE A 310 -19.15 3.64 -1.74
CA PHE A 310 -19.06 2.96 -0.44
C PHE A 310 -19.95 3.63 0.60
N ALA A 311 -19.90 4.95 0.70
CA ALA A 311 -20.73 5.71 1.62
C ALA A 311 -22.24 5.54 1.35
N GLU A 312 -22.68 5.50 0.06
CA GLU A 312 -24.06 5.23 -0.31
C GLU A 312 -24.55 3.85 0.16
N PHE A 313 -23.65 2.87 0.28
CA PHE A 313 -23.94 1.53 0.78
C PHE A 313 -23.62 1.35 2.27
N GLY A 314 -23.19 2.41 2.97
CA GLY A 314 -22.85 2.35 4.40
C GLY A 314 -21.57 1.53 4.67
N LEU A 315 -20.63 1.55 3.75
CA LEU A 315 -19.34 0.84 3.82
C LEU A 315 -18.17 1.80 4.12
N ASP A 316 -18.41 2.90 4.80
CA ASP A 316 -17.39 3.87 5.25
C ASP A 316 -16.65 3.39 6.48
#